data_4ad03c43e314250a49c60b56be7f3877
#
_entry.id   4ad03c43e314250a49c60b56be7f3877
#
_cell.length_a   1.000
_cell.length_b   1.000
_cell.length_c   1.000
_cell.angle_alpha   90.00
_cell.angle_beta   90.00
_cell.angle_gamma   90.00
#
_symmetry.space_group_name_H-M   'P 1'
#
loop_
_entity.id
_entity.type
_entity.pdbx_description
1 polymer ?
#
loop_
_entity_poly.entity_id
_entity_poly.type
_entity_poly.pdbx_seq_one_letter_code
_entity_poly.pdbx_strand_id
1 'polypeptide(L)'
;MFNVSNTIRKLMIDKNRSVTDISKKADILQPTLSRSLQKADNDYRLNYLNQIIQALDCSLRIQIIDNNSNDVLYTISDTKE
;
A
#
# COMPACT_ATOMS: atom_id res chain seq x y z
N MET A 1 6.59 12.14 -7.14
CA MET A 1 6.99 10.98 -6.33
C MET A 1 5.82 10.52 -5.49
N PHE A 2 5.62 9.23 -5.40
CA PHE A 2 4.51 8.68 -4.63
C PHE A 2 4.82 8.72 -3.13
N ASN A 3 3.84 9.04 -2.33
CA ASN A 3 3.95 9.17 -0.88
C ASN A 3 3.42 7.90 -0.17
N VAL A 4 3.97 6.75 -0.53
CA VAL A 4 3.44 5.44 -0.14
C VAL A 4 3.57 5.21 1.38
N SER A 5 4.77 5.40 1.94
CA SER A 5 4.98 5.15 3.38
C SER A 5 4.10 6.04 4.23
N ASN A 6 3.96 7.31 3.87
CA ASN A 6 3.09 8.24 4.58
C ASN A 6 1.63 7.81 4.52
N THR A 7 1.19 7.37 3.35
CA THR A 7 -0.18 6.88 3.17
C THR A 7 -0.44 5.66 4.04
N ILE A 8 0.51 4.71 4.09
CA ILE A 8 0.37 3.53 4.94
C ILE A 8 0.29 3.94 6.40
N ARG A 9 1.15 4.86 6.86
CA ARG A 9 1.11 5.33 8.24
C ARG A 9 -0.23 5.97 8.60
N LYS A 10 -0.80 6.77 7.71
CA LYS A 10 -2.12 7.36 7.91
C LYS A 10 -3.20 6.30 8.03
N LEU A 11 -3.15 5.29 7.17
CA LEU A 11 -4.08 4.17 7.23
C LEU A 11 -3.95 3.39 8.53
N MET A 12 -2.72 3.19 9.01
CA MET A 12 -2.49 2.51 10.28
C MET A 12 -3.15 3.27 11.42
N ILE A 13 -3.06 4.58 11.42
CA ILE A 13 -3.71 5.42 12.43
C ILE A 13 -5.23 5.31 12.30
N ASP A 14 -5.76 5.47 11.09
CA ASP A 14 -7.20 5.42 10.84
C ASP A 14 -7.81 4.08 11.22
N LYS A 15 -7.08 2.99 10.97
CA LYS A 15 -7.53 1.64 11.27
C LYS A 15 -7.11 1.15 12.64
N ASN A 16 -6.36 1.94 13.38
CA ASN A 16 -5.85 1.58 14.70
C ASN A 16 -5.06 0.25 14.65
N ARG A 17 -4.14 0.15 13.69
CA ARG A 17 -3.32 -1.05 13.49
C ARG A 17 -1.86 -0.72 13.73
N SER A 18 -1.17 -1.63 14.42
CA SER A 18 0.27 -1.51 14.66
C SER A 18 1.07 -2.23 13.59
N VAL A 19 2.39 -1.99 13.57
CA VAL A 19 3.31 -2.73 12.71
C VAL A 19 3.21 -4.23 13.01
N THR A 20 3.08 -4.59 14.28
CA THR A 20 2.93 -5.99 14.69
C THR A 20 1.66 -6.61 14.08
N ASP A 21 0.56 -5.90 14.12
CA ASP A 21 -0.71 -6.39 13.54
C ASP A 21 -0.57 -6.66 12.04
N ILE A 22 0.02 -5.74 11.32
CA ILE A 22 0.20 -5.88 9.87
C ILE A 22 1.17 -7.01 9.55
N SER A 23 2.27 -7.10 10.30
CA SER A 23 3.27 -8.16 10.11
C SER A 23 2.66 -9.55 10.21
N LYS A 24 1.83 -9.74 11.23
CA LYS A 24 1.16 -11.03 11.43
C LYS A 24 0.17 -11.33 10.31
N LYS A 25 -0.65 -10.36 9.97
CA LYS A 25 -1.73 -10.57 9.00
C LYS A 25 -1.22 -10.70 7.58
N ALA A 26 -0.18 -9.97 7.23
CA ALA A 26 0.42 -10.00 5.89
C ALA A 26 1.52 -11.05 5.74
N ASP A 27 1.90 -11.70 6.83
CA ASP A 27 3.02 -12.66 6.86
C ASP A 27 4.32 -12.02 6.38
N ILE A 28 4.61 -10.84 6.93
CA ILE A 28 5.82 -10.08 6.66
C ILE A 28 6.61 -9.99 7.97
N LEU A 29 7.93 -10.16 7.89
CA LEU A 29 8.79 -10.00 9.07
C LEU A 29 8.70 -8.57 9.58
N GLN A 30 8.49 -8.41 10.88
CA GLN A 30 8.32 -7.10 11.50
C GLN A 30 9.50 -6.15 11.25
N PRO A 31 10.76 -6.59 11.35
CA PRO A 31 11.88 -5.69 11.03
C PRO A 31 11.88 -5.24 9.57
N THR A 32 11.46 -6.12 8.65
CA THR A 32 11.36 -5.78 7.22
C THR A 32 10.32 -4.70 7.00
N LEU A 33 9.15 -4.86 7.60
CA LEU A 33 8.07 -3.88 7.47
C LEU A 33 8.47 -2.54 8.10
N SER A 34 9.04 -2.56 9.30
CA SER A 34 9.49 -1.34 9.98
C SER A 34 10.49 -0.56 9.12
N ARG A 35 11.43 -1.30 8.51
CA ARG A 35 12.44 -0.69 7.64
C ARG A 35 11.81 -0.06 6.40
N SER A 36 10.85 -0.74 5.80
CA SER A 36 10.12 -0.22 4.64
C SER A 36 9.41 1.08 4.96
N LEU A 37 8.78 1.16 6.13
CA LEU A 37 8.04 2.35 6.55
C LEU A 37 8.93 3.54 6.89
N GLN A 38 10.20 3.29 7.18
CA GLN A 38 11.18 4.34 7.48
C GLN A 38 11.85 4.92 6.24
N LYS A 39 11.78 4.23 5.11
CA LYS A 39 12.42 4.68 3.88
C LYS A 39 11.61 5.76 3.18
N ALA A 40 12.28 6.44 2.25
CA ALA A 40 11.60 7.33 1.33
C ALA A 40 10.54 6.56 0.52
N ASP A 41 9.54 7.24 0.06
CA ASP A 41 8.25 6.68 -0.28
C ASP A 41 8.13 5.96 -1.62
N ASN A 42 9.21 5.65 -2.29
CA ASN A 42 9.11 5.34 -3.71
C ASN A 42 9.54 3.93 -4.11
N ASP A 43 9.91 3.07 -3.17
CA ASP A 43 10.51 1.78 -3.51
C ASP A 43 9.68 0.57 -3.06
N TYR A 44 8.38 0.69 -3.13
CA TYR A 44 7.51 -0.45 -2.83
C TYR A 44 7.22 -1.24 -4.10
N ARG A 45 7.48 -2.54 -4.06
CA ARG A 45 7.00 -3.44 -5.09
C ARG A 45 5.48 -3.55 -4.99
N LEU A 46 4.82 -3.65 -6.12
CA LEU A 46 3.36 -3.63 -6.16
C LEU A 46 2.72 -4.73 -5.32
N ASN A 47 3.23 -5.95 -5.43
CA ASN A 47 2.69 -7.07 -4.65
C ASN A 47 2.92 -6.91 -3.15
N TYR A 48 4.08 -6.39 -2.77
CA TYR A 48 4.40 -6.12 -1.37
C TYR A 48 3.46 -5.05 -0.81
N LEU A 49 3.28 -3.97 -1.55
CA LEU A 49 2.34 -2.91 -1.17
C LEU A 49 0.92 -3.48 -1.03
N ASN A 50 0.50 -4.31 -1.96
CA ASN A 50 -0.82 -4.93 -1.91
C ASN A 50 -1.00 -5.80 -0.65
N GLN A 51 0.03 -6.55 -0.25
CA GLN A 51 -0.02 -7.34 0.99
C GLN A 51 -0.29 -6.45 2.21
N ILE A 52 0.39 -5.31 2.29
CA ILE A 52 0.20 -4.37 3.39
C ILE A 52 -1.22 -3.79 3.37
N ILE A 53 -1.68 -3.36 2.22
CA ILE A 53 -3.01 -2.77 2.06
C ILE A 53 -4.11 -3.78 2.42
N GLN A 54 -3.96 -5.04 1.99
CA GLN A 54 -4.90 -6.10 2.34
C GLN A 54 -4.93 -6.36 3.85
N ALA A 55 -3.76 -6.29 4.50
CA ALA A 55 -3.66 -6.47 5.95
C ALA A 55 -4.33 -5.34 6.72
N LEU A 56 -4.57 -4.21 6.08
CA LEU A 56 -5.31 -3.08 6.63
C LEU A 56 -6.80 -3.12 6.28
N ASP A 57 -7.27 -4.24 5.77
CA ASP A 57 -8.66 -4.45 5.34
C ASP A 57 -9.07 -3.47 4.23
N CYS A 58 -8.12 -3.13 3.37
CA CYS A 58 -8.32 -2.24 2.23
C CYS A 58 -7.94 -2.94 0.93
N SER A 59 -8.33 -2.35 -0.18
CA SER A 59 -7.96 -2.84 -1.51
C SER A 59 -7.14 -1.79 -2.23
N LEU A 60 -6.14 -2.24 -2.99
CA LEU A 60 -5.28 -1.36 -3.76
C LEU A 60 -5.77 -1.29 -5.21
N ARG A 61 -5.96 -0.09 -5.70
CA ARG A 61 -6.26 0.17 -7.11
C ARG A 61 -5.40 1.32 -7.59
N ILE A 62 -4.85 1.17 -8.79
CA ILE A 62 -4.00 2.19 -9.39
C ILE A 62 -4.66 2.61 -10.71
N GLN A 63 -4.90 3.90 -10.87
CA GLN A 63 -5.54 4.43 -12.05
C GLN A 63 -4.51 5.09 -12.96
N ILE A 64 -4.65 4.84 -14.25
CA ILE A 64 -3.88 5.53 -15.28
C ILE A 64 -4.80 6.56 -15.90
N ILE A 65 -4.43 7.82 -15.75
CA ILE A 65 -5.27 8.96 -16.09
C ILE A 65 -4.63 9.74 -17.25
N ASP A 66 -5.43 10.07 -18.25
CA ASP A 66 -4.98 10.92 -19.34
C ASP A 66 -4.79 12.35 -18.84
N ASN A 67 -3.60 12.91 -19.02
CA ASN A 67 -3.30 14.26 -18.53
C ASN A 67 -4.09 15.35 -19.25
N ASN A 68 -4.53 15.10 -20.46
CA ASN A 68 -5.26 16.11 -21.25
C ASN A 68 -6.75 16.17 -20.90
N SER A 69 -7.37 15.03 -20.72
CA SER A 69 -8.83 14.94 -20.51
C SER A 69 -9.20 14.63 -19.05
N ASN A 70 -8.24 14.19 -18.24
CA ASN A 70 -8.47 13.69 -16.88
C ASN A 70 -9.34 12.41 -16.84
N ASP A 71 -9.48 11.73 -17.98
CA ASP A 71 -10.21 10.48 -18.02
C ASP A 71 -9.36 9.33 -17.51
N VAL A 72 -9.99 8.40 -16.79
CA VAL A 72 -9.34 7.16 -16.37
C VAL A 72 -9.31 6.22 -17.57
N LEU A 73 -8.12 5.92 -18.07
CA LEU A 73 -7.96 5.04 -19.22
C LEU A 73 -7.97 3.57 -18.81
N TYR A 74 -7.27 3.24 -17.75
CA TYR A 74 -7.15 1.87 -17.24
C TYR A 74 -7.00 1.89 -15.73
N THR A 75 -7.35 0.77 -15.11
CA THR A 75 -7.16 0.57 -13.68
C THR A 75 -6.40 -0.73 -13.47
N ILE A 76 -5.35 -0.66 -12.65
CA ILE A 76 -4.61 -1.85 -12.21
C ILE A 76 -5.16 -2.22 -10.84
N SER A 77 -5.61 -3.45 -10.71
CA SER A 77 -6.16 -3.94 -9.44
C SER A 77 -5.80 -5.39 -9.24
N ASP A 78 -5.95 -5.86 -8.01
CA ASP A 78 -5.79 -7.27 -7.71
C ASP A 78 -6.99 -8.03 -8.25
N THR A 79 -6.73 -8.89 -9.22
CA THR A 79 -7.76 -9.67 -9.89
C THR A 79 -7.84 -11.08 -9.31
N LYS A 80 -8.06 -11.18 -8.04
CA LYS A 80 -8.32 -12.49 -7.44
C LYS A 80 -9.66 -13.02 -7.91
N GLU A 81 -9.61 -14.13 -8.54
CA GLU A 81 -10.81 -14.79 -9.00
C GLU A 81 -10.89 -16.22 -8.50
#